data_aa8b12f17ca3f6f3fc0923db51b4bd47
#
_entry.id   aa8b12f17ca3f6f3fc0923db51b4bd47
#
_cell.length_a   1.000
_cell.length_b   1.000
_cell.length_c   1.000
_cell.angle_alpha   90.00
_cell.angle_beta   90.00
_cell.angle_gamma   90.00
#
_symmetry.space_group_name_H-M   'P 1'
#
loop_
_entity.id
_entity.type
_entity.pdbx_description
1 polymer ?
#
loop_
_entity_poly.entity_id
_entity_poly.type
_entity_poly.pdbx_seq_one_letter_code
_entity_poly.pdbx_strand_id
1 'polypeptide(L)'
;MIIRKSQQEIEAMARGGRVVAGCLALLEESLRPGMTTRELDALAEDYIRSHGGAPTFKGYRGYPAATCLSPNDVVVHGIPNGYALREGDILSVDVGVTLDGFVADSAWTFPVGEITPEAQRLLDVCQAALAAGIEQARAGQFVGDISGAVQQRTEEAGFSVIRSLVGHGVGRSMHEDPQVPNFVTSYRGPELRRGMTIAIEPMITTGAPDVFIHDDEWTIATVDRSLAAHLEHTVAVTEEGPRVLTSAAPVLVR
;
A
#
# COMPACT_ATOMS: atom_id res chain seq x y z
N MET A 1 13.80 -8.51 14.77
CA MET A 1 13.69 -10.01 14.61
C MET A 1 12.42 -10.31 13.82
N ILE A 2 12.52 -11.10 12.75
CA ILE A 2 11.36 -11.45 11.92
C ILE A 2 10.43 -12.41 12.68
N ILE A 3 9.17 -12.03 12.85
CA ILE A 3 8.15 -12.81 13.56
C ILE A 3 7.35 -13.61 12.54
N ARG A 4 7.30 -14.93 12.71
CA ARG A 4 6.50 -15.82 11.88
C ARG A 4 5.17 -16.08 12.56
N LYS A 5 4.07 -15.84 11.85
CA LYS A 5 2.70 -16.01 12.32
C LYS A 5 2.25 -17.47 12.16
N SER A 6 1.52 -17.97 13.12
CA SER A 6 0.79 -19.23 13.03
C SER A 6 -0.37 -19.10 12.04
N GLN A 7 -0.94 -20.23 11.60
CA GLN A 7 -2.12 -20.23 10.73
C GLN A 7 -3.30 -19.46 11.36
N GLN A 8 -3.51 -19.59 12.67
CA GLN A 8 -4.58 -18.89 13.37
C GLN A 8 -4.37 -17.37 13.37
N GLU A 9 -3.12 -16.90 13.51
CA GLU A 9 -2.78 -15.48 13.46
C GLU A 9 -2.95 -14.93 12.04
N ILE A 10 -2.55 -15.69 11.00
CA ILE A 10 -2.79 -15.32 9.60
C ILE A 10 -4.29 -15.19 9.32
N GLU A 11 -5.13 -16.10 9.85
CA GLU A 11 -6.59 -15.98 9.71
C GLU A 11 -7.15 -14.74 10.46
N ALA A 12 -6.57 -14.40 11.61
CA ALA A 12 -6.92 -13.16 12.30
C ALA A 12 -6.57 -11.93 11.46
N MET A 13 -5.37 -11.88 10.89
CA MET A 13 -4.95 -10.81 9.97
C MET A 13 -5.86 -10.74 8.74
N ALA A 14 -6.24 -11.88 8.17
CA ALA A 14 -7.15 -11.92 7.02
C ALA A 14 -8.56 -11.37 7.35
N ARG A 15 -9.02 -11.47 8.62
CA ARG A 15 -10.27 -10.79 9.03
C ARG A 15 -10.11 -9.27 8.97
N GLY A 16 -9.02 -8.73 9.51
CA GLY A 16 -8.69 -7.30 9.38
C GLY A 16 -8.54 -6.87 7.92
N GLY A 17 -7.88 -7.72 7.12
CA GLY A 17 -7.70 -7.49 5.68
C GLY A 17 -9.01 -7.38 4.90
N ARG A 18 -10.06 -8.13 5.28
CA ARG A 18 -11.39 -7.95 4.67
C ARG A 18 -12.03 -6.60 5.02
N VAL A 19 -11.79 -6.09 6.22
CA VAL A 19 -12.25 -4.74 6.60
C VAL A 19 -11.51 -3.68 5.78
N VAL A 20 -10.19 -3.82 5.60
CA VAL A 20 -9.40 -2.94 4.71
C VAL A 20 -9.95 -2.96 3.29
N ALA A 21 -10.12 -4.15 2.71
CA ALA A 21 -10.62 -4.30 1.34
C ALA A 21 -12.03 -3.70 1.16
N GLY A 22 -12.91 -3.90 2.12
CA GLY A 22 -14.26 -3.31 2.09
C GLY A 22 -14.23 -1.78 2.27
N CYS A 23 -13.31 -1.26 3.06
CA CYS A 23 -13.09 0.18 3.20
C CYS A 23 -12.61 0.80 1.88
N LEU A 24 -11.60 0.19 1.23
CA LEU A 24 -11.11 0.64 -0.08
C LEU A 24 -12.23 0.62 -1.13
N ALA A 25 -13.05 -0.43 -1.18
CA ALA A 25 -14.18 -0.51 -2.11
C ALA A 25 -15.24 0.58 -1.85
N LEU A 26 -15.57 0.86 -0.57
CA LEU A 26 -16.47 1.96 -0.22
C LEU A 26 -15.93 3.32 -0.67
N LEU A 27 -14.62 3.54 -0.48
CA LEU A 27 -13.99 4.79 -0.88
C LEU A 27 -13.94 4.93 -2.39
N GLU A 28 -13.64 3.86 -3.14
CA GLU A 28 -13.70 3.83 -4.60
C GLU A 28 -15.08 4.22 -5.12
N GLU A 29 -16.16 3.62 -4.59
CA GLU A 29 -17.55 3.93 -4.96
C GLU A 29 -17.95 5.37 -4.61
N SER A 30 -17.32 5.95 -3.58
CA SER A 30 -17.62 7.31 -3.11
C SER A 30 -16.84 8.39 -3.86
N LEU A 31 -15.71 8.04 -4.47
CA LEU A 31 -14.81 8.97 -5.15
C LEU A 31 -15.51 9.69 -6.31
N ARG A 32 -15.48 11.04 -6.26
CA ARG A 32 -15.99 11.91 -7.33
C ARG A 32 -15.36 13.30 -7.24
N PRO A 33 -15.31 14.06 -8.33
CA PRO A 33 -14.89 15.46 -8.30
C PRO A 33 -15.73 16.29 -7.31
N GLY A 34 -15.07 17.18 -6.58
CA GLY A 34 -15.65 18.04 -5.56
C GLY A 34 -15.66 17.46 -4.14
N MET A 35 -15.49 16.16 -3.98
CA MET A 35 -15.36 15.53 -2.67
C MET A 35 -14.01 15.85 -2.05
N THR A 36 -13.98 16.19 -0.76
CA THR A 36 -12.73 16.50 -0.07
C THR A 36 -12.08 15.25 0.50
N THR A 37 -10.74 15.25 0.61
CA THR A 37 -10.02 14.15 1.26
C THR A 37 -10.43 13.98 2.74
N ARG A 38 -10.84 15.05 3.42
CA ARG A 38 -11.38 14.99 4.79
C ARG A 38 -12.71 14.22 4.87
N GLU A 39 -13.59 14.40 3.89
CA GLU A 39 -14.86 13.66 3.84
C GLU A 39 -14.63 12.16 3.60
N LEU A 40 -13.65 11.80 2.75
CA LEU A 40 -13.25 10.42 2.53
C LEU A 40 -12.65 9.78 3.79
N ASP A 41 -11.80 10.49 4.51
CA ASP A 41 -11.22 10.01 5.78
C ASP A 41 -12.29 9.73 6.83
N ALA A 42 -13.28 10.60 6.94
CA ALA A 42 -14.41 10.40 7.85
C ALA A 42 -15.22 9.15 7.49
N LEU A 43 -15.51 8.93 6.20
CA LEU A 43 -16.18 7.71 5.71
C LEU A 43 -15.38 6.44 6.04
N ALA A 44 -14.06 6.49 5.85
CA ALA A 44 -13.17 5.38 6.17
C ALA A 44 -13.16 5.07 7.66
N GLU A 45 -13.03 6.10 8.52
CA GLU A 45 -13.04 5.92 9.98
C GLU A 45 -14.35 5.29 10.45
N ASP A 46 -15.49 5.80 9.98
CA ASP A 46 -16.81 5.27 10.33
C ASP A 46 -16.98 3.82 9.87
N TYR A 47 -16.53 3.49 8.65
CA TYR A 47 -16.56 2.12 8.14
C TYR A 47 -15.73 1.17 9.00
N ILE A 48 -14.46 1.52 9.25
CA ILE A 48 -13.54 0.70 10.05
C ILE A 48 -14.13 0.43 11.43
N ARG A 49 -14.63 1.47 12.12
CA ARG A 49 -15.20 1.36 13.47
C ARG A 49 -16.49 0.54 13.50
N SER A 50 -17.36 0.69 12.50
CA SER A 50 -18.61 -0.07 12.40
C SER A 50 -18.38 -1.57 12.18
N HIS A 51 -17.20 -1.94 11.64
CA HIS A 51 -16.77 -3.33 11.46
C HIS A 51 -15.90 -3.87 12.62
N GLY A 52 -15.87 -3.16 13.75
CA GLY A 52 -15.16 -3.58 14.97
C GLY A 52 -13.65 -3.38 14.93
N GLY A 53 -13.12 -2.75 13.87
CA GLY A 53 -11.72 -2.39 13.75
C GLY A 53 -11.38 -1.04 14.38
N ALA A 54 -10.09 -0.78 14.55
CA ALA A 54 -9.56 0.54 14.86
C ALA A 54 -8.67 1.01 13.70
N PRO A 55 -8.79 2.30 13.26
CA PRO A 55 -7.88 2.85 12.25
C PRO A 55 -6.47 2.91 12.81
N THR A 56 -5.56 2.14 12.21
CA THR A 56 -4.19 1.92 12.73
C THR A 56 -3.35 3.20 12.69
N PHE A 57 -3.55 4.03 11.66
CA PHE A 57 -2.74 5.23 11.45
C PHE A 57 -3.05 6.33 12.45
N LYS A 58 -4.31 6.46 12.88
CA LYS A 58 -4.74 7.55 13.77
C LYS A 58 -4.04 7.49 15.13
N GLY A 59 -3.17 8.45 15.37
CA GLY A 59 -2.31 8.53 16.56
C GLY A 59 -0.98 7.78 16.45
N TYR A 60 -0.77 6.98 15.40
CA TYR A 60 0.51 6.30 15.19
C TYR A 60 1.63 7.33 14.96
N ARG A 61 2.59 7.37 15.88
CA ARG A 61 3.67 8.38 15.88
C ARG A 61 3.19 9.83 15.72
N GLY A 62 1.94 10.12 16.11
CA GLY A 62 1.35 11.44 16.01
C GLY A 62 0.58 11.73 14.72
N TYR A 63 0.45 10.75 13.79
CA TYR A 63 -0.35 10.93 12.57
C TYR A 63 -1.82 11.24 12.90
N PRO A 64 -2.45 12.30 12.32
CA PRO A 64 -3.71 12.82 12.83
C PRO A 64 -4.98 12.16 12.30
N ALA A 65 -4.90 11.34 11.22
CA ALA A 65 -6.05 10.86 10.46
C ALA A 65 -6.19 9.33 10.46
N ALA A 66 -7.32 8.83 10.00
CA ALA A 66 -7.61 7.39 9.91
C ALA A 66 -6.97 6.73 8.67
N THR A 67 -6.79 7.52 7.61
CA THR A 67 -6.24 7.08 6.32
C THR A 67 -5.12 8.02 5.86
N CYS A 68 -4.28 7.58 4.91
CA CYS A 68 -3.45 8.48 4.12
C CYS A 68 -4.10 8.68 2.75
N LEU A 69 -4.30 9.94 2.35
CA LEU A 69 -4.94 10.30 1.09
C LEU A 69 -4.01 11.20 0.27
N SER A 70 -3.41 10.63 -0.75
CA SER A 70 -2.25 11.19 -1.47
C SER A 70 -2.62 11.46 -2.93
N PRO A 71 -3.00 12.71 -3.29
CA PRO A 71 -3.37 13.05 -4.66
C PRO A 71 -2.14 13.33 -5.54
N ASN A 72 -2.19 12.88 -6.78
CA ASN A 72 -1.30 13.23 -7.90
C ASN A 72 0.20 13.02 -7.62
N ASP A 73 0.94 14.08 -7.31
CA ASP A 73 2.38 14.06 -7.03
C ASP A 73 2.74 13.70 -5.59
N VAL A 74 1.73 13.58 -4.71
CA VAL A 74 1.92 13.05 -3.36
C VAL A 74 2.06 11.54 -3.44
N VAL A 75 3.21 11.03 -3.02
CA VAL A 75 3.54 9.60 -3.07
C VAL A 75 2.79 8.84 -1.99
N VAL A 76 2.97 9.25 -0.72
CA VAL A 76 2.38 8.61 0.47
C VAL A 76 2.18 9.62 1.61
N HIS A 77 1.50 9.16 2.65
CA HIS A 77 1.28 9.84 3.93
C HIS A 77 0.58 11.20 3.81
N GLY A 78 -0.14 11.45 2.70
CA GLY A 78 -0.93 12.65 2.55
C GLY A 78 -1.97 12.78 3.66
N ILE A 79 -1.91 13.87 4.44
CA ILE A 79 -2.87 14.13 5.51
C ILE A 79 -4.20 14.59 4.91
N PRO A 80 -5.32 13.90 5.18
CA PRO A 80 -6.65 14.30 4.74
C PRO A 80 -6.99 15.73 5.18
N ASN A 81 -7.43 16.56 4.23
CA ASN A 81 -7.66 17.98 4.47
C ASN A 81 -8.82 18.51 3.60
N GLY A 82 -8.89 19.82 3.37
CA GLY A 82 -9.91 20.46 2.53
C GLY A 82 -9.63 20.42 1.04
N TYR A 83 -8.65 19.64 0.56
CA TYR A 83 -8.42 19.44 -0.87
C TYR A 83 -9.63 18.77 -1.50
N ALA A 84 -10.31 19.50 -2.38
CA ALA A 84 -11.42 18.98 -3.17
C ALA A 84 -10.88 18.31 -4.42
N LEU A 85 -11.18 17.02 -4.58
CA LEU A 85 -10.77 16.23 -5.74
C LEU A 85 -11.31 16.84 -7.03
N ARG A 86 -10.53 16.75 -8.10
CA ARG A 86 -10.84 17.29 -9.42
C ARG A 86 -10.93 16.17 -10.44
N GLU A 87 -11.67 16.44 -11.49
CA GLU A 87 -11.65 15.61 -12.69
C GLU A 87 -10.22 15.48 -13.21
N GLY A 88 -9.76 14.25 -13.45
CA GLY A 88 -8.40 13.97 -13.90
C GLY A 88 -7.38 13.71 -12.80
N ASP A 89 -7.72 13.90 -11.52
CA ASP A 89 -6.84 13.50 -10.42
C ASP A 89 -6.69 11.98 -10.33
N ILE A 90 -5.57 11.53 -9.80
CA ILE A 90 -5.42 10.19 -9.24
C ILE A 90 -5.24 10.31 -7.72
N LEU A 91 -5.82 9.41 -6.95
CA LEU A 91 -5.73 9.44 -5.49
C LEU A 91 -5.25 8.11 -4.95
N SER A 92 -4.07 8.08 -4.34
CA SER A 92 -3.64 6.95 -3.53
C SER A 92 -4.34 6.99 -2.18
N VAL A 93 -5.09 5.94 -1.90
CA VAL A 93 -5.84 5.72 -0.66
C VAL A 93 -5.17 4.58 0.09
N ASP A 94 -4.65 4.87 1.28
CA ASP A 94 -3.95 3.92 2.11
C ASP A 94 -4.70 3.75 3.45
N VAL A 95 -4.97 2.48 3.81
CA VAL A 95 -5.87 2.10 4.91
C VAL A 95 -5.24 1.00 5.76
N GLY A 96 -4.93 1.34 7.00
CA GLY A 96 -4.49 0.40 8.02
C GLY A 96 -5.60 0.10 9.05
N VAL A 97 -5.88 -1.17 9.32
CA VAL A 97 -6.88 -1.62 10.30
C VAL A 97 -6.26 -2.53 11.34
N THR A 98 -6.44 -2.18 12.60
CA THR A 98 -6.16 -3.07 13.73
C THR A 98 -7.44 -3.79 14.16
N LEU A 99 -7.45 -5.12 14.06
CA LEU A 99 -8.56 -5.99 14.49
C LEU A 99 -8.01 -7.21 15.23
N ASP A 100 -8.61 -7.56 16.37
CA ASP A 100 -8.19 -8.71 17.21
C ASP A 100 -6.70 -8.67 17.58
N GLY A 101 -6.11 -7.47 17.70
CA GLY A 101 -4.70 -7.28 18.05
C GLY A 101 -3.71 -7.52 16.91
N PHE A 102 -4.18 -7.57 15.67
CA PHE A 102 -3.37 -7.65 14.46
C PHE A 102 -3.68 -6.51 13.51
N VAL A 103 -2.66 -6.10 12.76
CA VAL A 103 -2.74 -5.08 11.73
C VAL A 103 -2.88 -5.74 10.37
N ALA A 104 -3.73 -5.18 9.53
CA ALA A 104 -3.78 -5.38 8.09
C ALA A 104 -3.67 -4.01 7.41
N ASP A 105 -2.92 -3.93 6.34
CA ASP A 105 -2.54 -2.72 5.64
C ASP A 105 -2.65 -2.90 4.13
N SER A 106 -3.19 -1.92 3.44
CA SER A 106 -3.28 -1.95 1.98
C SER A 106 -3.55 -0.56 1.41
N ALA A 107 -2.96 -0.29 0.25
CA ALA A 107 -3.18 0.94 -0.49
C ALA A 107 -3.62 0.66 -1.93
N TRP A 108 -4.41 1.57 -2.48
CA TRP A 108 -4.81 1.55 -3.87
C TRP A 108 -4.90 2.96 -4.44
N THR A 109 -4.42 3.14 -5.67
CA THR A 109 -4.54 4.42 -6.37
C THR A 109 -5.72 4.37 -7.33
N PHE A 110 -6.70 5.24 -7.12
CA PHE A 110 -7.93 5.32 -7.89
C PHE A 110 -7.95 6.53 -8.81
N PRO A 111 -8.54 6.42 -10.01
CA PRO A 111 -8.82 7.57 -10.86
C PRO A 111 -10.01 8.38 -10.31
N VAL A 112 -10.00 9.69 -10.51
CA VAL A 112 -11.11 10.60 -10.19
C VAL A 112 -11.71 11.12 -11.51
N GLY A 113 -12.80 10.51 -11.94
CA GLY A 113 -13.36 10.76 -13.28
C GLY A 113 -12.47 10.26 -14.41
N GLU A 114 -12.41 11.01 -15.53
CA GLU A 114 -11.56 10.66 -16.67
C GLU A 114 -10.13 11.15 -16.45
N ILE A 115 -9.16 10.22 -16.44
CA ILE A 115 -7.74 10.51 -16.30
C ILE A 115 -7.00 10.46 -17.63
N THR A 116 -5.80 11.03 -17.67
CA THR A 116 -4.95 11.00 -18.86
C THR A 116 -4.46 9.58 -19.18
N PRO A 117 -4.14 9.26 -20.47
CA PRO A 117 -3.53 7.98 -20.82
C PRO A 117 -2.22 7.69 -20.08
N GLU A 118 -1.44 8.71 -19.74
CA GLU A 118 -0.22 8.57 -18.95
C GLU A 118 -0.53 8.15 -17.52
N ALA A 119 -1.51 8.79 -16.87
CA ALA A 119 -1.97 8.42 -15.54
C ALA A 119 -2.52 6.99 -15.52
N GLN A 120 -3.36 6.61 -16.49
CA GLN A 120 -3.86 5.24 -16.60
C GLN A 120 -2.72 4.22 -16.73
N ARG A 121 -1.75 4.52 -17.59
CA ARG A 121 -0.57 3.65 -17.76
C ARG A 121 0.24 3.53 -16.47
N LEU A 122 0.37 4.61 -15.69
CA LEU A 122 1.04 4.58 -14.39
C LEU A 122 0.33 3.61 -13.43
N LEU A 123 -1.01 3.68 -13.34
CA LEU A 123 -1.81 2.78 -12.50
C LEU A 123 -1.66 1.33 -12.94
N ASP A 124 -1.76 1.05 -14.25
CA ASP A 124 -1.65 -0.30 -14.81
C ASP A 124 -0.27 -0.91 -14.53
N VAL A 125 0.80 -0.11 -14.66
CA VAL A 125 2.18 -0.56 -14.39
C VAL A 125 2.40 -0.78 -12.89
N CYS A 126 1.87 0.08 -12.02
CA CYS A 126 1.96 -0.10 -10.58
C CYS A 126 1.27 -1.40 -10.13
N GLN A 127 0.09 -1.68 -10.68
CA GLN A 127 -0.63 -2.93 -10.43
C GLN A 127 0.16 -4.15 -10.93
N ALA A 128 0.73 -4.07 -12.12
CA ALA A 128 1.55 -5.15 -12.67
C ALA A 128 2.85 -5.37 -11.85
N ALA A 129 3.45 -4.29 -11.32
CA ALA A 129 4.62 -4.37 -10.45
C ALA A 129 4.28 -5.02 -9.10
N LEU A 130 3.14 -4.65 -8.48
CA LEU A 130 2.64 -5.28 -7.27
C LEU A 130 2.40 -6.78 -7.47
N ALA A 131 1.71 -7.15 -8.56
CA ALA A 131 1.45 -8.55 -8.88
C ALA A 131 2.74 -9.35 -9.06
N ALA A 132 3.72 -8.80 -9.81
CA ALA A 132 5.03 -9.43 -10.01
C ALA A 132 5.80 -9.61 -8.69
N GLY A 133 5.75 -8.62 -7.80
CA GLY A 133 6.33 -8.72 -6.45
C GLY A 133 5.67 -9.80 -5.60
N ILE A 134 4.33 -9.87 -5.61
CA ILE A 134 3.57 -10.87 -4.86
C ILE A 134 3.91 -12.29 -5.33
N GLU A 135 4.06 -12.52 -6.62
CA GLU A 135 4.44 -13.84 -7.18
C GLU A 135 5.77 -14.37 -6.61
N GLN A 136 6.70 -13.47 -6.23
CA GLN A 136 7.97 -13.83 -5.62
C GLN A 136 7.89 -14.09 -4.10
N ALA A 137 6.77 -13.77 -3.44
CA ALA A 137 6.62 -13.95 -1.99
C ALA A 137 6.41 -15.42 -1.61
N ARG A 138 7.32 -16.30 -2.04
CA ARG A 138 7.30 -17.76 -1.83
C ARG A 138 8.37 -18.19 -0.84
N ALA A 139 8.10 -19.23 -0.06
CA ALA A 139 9.08 -19.83 0.82
C ALA A 139 10.32 -20.32 0.03
N GLY A 140 11.52 -19.95 0.51
CA GLY A 140 12.80 -20.24 -0.13
C GLY A 140 13.30 -19.15 -1.10
N GLN A 141 12.45 -18.23 -1.52
CA GLN A 141 12.87 -17.00 -2.19
C GLN A 141 13.39 -15.98 -1.17
N PHE A 142 13.89 -14.84 -1.62
CA PHE A 142 14.43 -13.77 -0.79
C PHE A 142 13.63 -12.48 -0.99
N VAL A 143 13.71 -11.57 -0.02
CA VAL A 143 13.11 -10.24 -0.17
C VAL A 143 13.60 -9.53 -1.44
N GLY A 144 14.88 -9.68 -1.80
CA GLY A 144 15.44 -9.11 -3.02
C GLY A 144 14.84 -9.65 -4.32
N ASP A 145 14.20 -10.83 -4.30
CA ASP A 145 13.50 -11.34 -5.48
C ASP A 145 12.19 -10.57 -5.71
N ILE A 146 11.49 -10.19 -4.62
CA ILE A 146 10.34 -9.27 -4.66
C ILE A 146 10.80 -7.92 -5.23
N SER A 147 11.87 -7.36 -4.65
CA SER A 147 12.44 -6.06 -5.04
C SER A 147 12.81 -6.02 -6.54
N GLY A 148 13.45 -7.09 -7.01
CA GLY A 148 13.86 -7.20 -8.41
C GLY A 148 12.67 -7.27 -9.37
N ALA A 149 11.63 -8.02 -9.03
CA ALA A 149 10.43 -8.15 -9.85
C ALA A 149 9.65 -6.82 -9.95
N VAL A 150 9.51 -6.10 -8.83
CA VAL A 150 8.88 -4.76 -8.79
C VAL A 150 9.67 -3.77 -9.64
N GLN A 151 10.99 -3.68 -9.42
CA GLN A 151 11.86 -2.75 -10.14
C GLN A 151 11.84 -3.04 -11.64
N GLN A 152 12.04 -4.28 -12.05
CA GLN A 152 12.07 -4.67 -13.44
C GLN A 152 10.78 -4.27 -14.16
N ARG A 153 9.62 -4.58 -13.56
CA ARG A 153 8.33 -4.28 -14.17
C ARG A 153 8.09 -2.78 -14.34
N THR A 154 8.54 -1.99 -13.36
CA THR A 154 8.42 -0.53 -13.37
C THR A 154 9.33 0.11 -14.41
N GLU A 155 10.64 -0.24 -14.40
CA GLU A 155 11.65 0.38 -15.24
C GLU A 155 11.52 -0.04 -16.72
N GLU A 156 11.11 -1.28 -17.02
CA GLU A 156 10.78 -1.72 -18.39
C GLU A 156 9.64 -0.92 -19.02
N ALA A 157 8.74 -0.39 -18.21
CA ALA A 157 7.68 0.50 -18.66
C ALA A 157 8.13 1.97 -18.78
N GLY A 158 9.37 2.31 -18.41
CA GLY A 158 9.93 3.66 -18.48
C GLY A 158 9.53 4.56 -17.31
N PHE A 159 9.05 3.99 -16.20
CA PHE A 159 8.74 4.70 -14.96
C PHE A 159 9.85 4.50 -13.91
N SER A 160 9.84 5.31 -12.87
CA SER A 160 10.85 5.26 -11.80
C SER A 160 10.27 4.67 -10.51
N VAL A 161 11.08 3.84 -9.83
CA VAL A 161 10.76 3.35 -8.48
C VAL A 161 11.23 4.38 -7.44
N ILE A 162 10.35 4.76 -6.52
CA ILE A 162 10.73 5.57 -5.36
C ILE A 162 11.64 4.73 -4.45
N ARG A 163 12.84 5.26 -4.14
CA ARG A 163 13.88 4.50 -3.42
C ARG A 163 13.99 4.84 -1.95
N SER A 164 13.41 5.95 -1.51
CA SER A 164 13.46 6.42 -0.13
C SER A 164 12.47 5.72 0.80
N LEU A 165 11.51 4.98 0.21
CA LEU A 165 10.42 4.31 0.89
C LEU A 165 10.43 2.82 0.54
N VAL A 166 10.02 1.99 1.51
CA VAL A 166 10.11 0.54 1.39
C VAL A 166 8.94 -0.12 2.10
N GLY A 167 8.51 -1.26 1.61
CA GLY A 167 7.60 -2.15 2.31
C GLY A 167 8.20 -2.74 3.57
N HIS A 168 7.39 -3.44 4.34
CA HIS A 168 7.76 -3.88 5.68
C HIS A 168 7.08 -5.19 6.10
N GLY A 169 7.60 -5.83 7.13
CA GLY A 169 6.84 -6.82 7.88
C GLY A 169 5.65 -6.17 8.56
N VAL A 170 4.55 -6.89 8.72
CA VAL A 170 3.35 -6.43 9.40
C VAL A 170 2.76 -7.55 10.25
N GLY A 171 2.11 -7.22 11.36
CA GLY A 171 1.56 -8.23 12.23
C GLY A 171 0.87 -7.65 13.47
N ARG A 172 1.48 -7.77 14.64
CA ARG A 172 0.98 -7.12 15.86
C ARG A 172 1.34 -5.63 15.90
N SER A 173 2.37 -5.26 15.15
CA SER A 173 2.77 -3.87 14.93
C SER A 173 2.60 -3.52 13.46
N MET A 174 2.37 -2.24 13.19
CA MET A 174 2.27 -1.68 11.84
C MET A 174 3.55 -1.98 11.05
N HIS A 175 4.69 -1.67 11.62
CA HIS A 175 6.00 -1.91 11.02
C HIS A 175 6.75 -2.96 11.83
N GLU A 176 7.02 -4.11 11.21
CA GLU A 176 7.86 -5.19 11.70
C GLU A 176 9.02 -5.44 10.72
N ASP A 177 10.01 -6.25 11.13
CA ASP A 177 10.98 -6.80 10.18
C ASP A 177 10.31 -7.83 9.24
N PRO A 178 10.81 -7.97 8.00
CA PRO A 178 11.90 -7.24 7.38
C PRO A 178 11.44 -5.98 6.65
N GLN A 179 12.37 -5.09 6.28
CA GLN A 179 12.14 -4.12 5.21
C GLN A 179 12.01 -4.86 3.87
N VAL A 180 11.14 -4.35 2.98
CA VAL A 180 10.85 -4.91 1.65
C VAL A 180 11.04 -3.80 0.59
N PRO A 181 12.28 -3.52 0.16
CA PRO A 181 12.53 -2.50 -0.84
C PRO A 181 11.85 -2.82 -2.18
N ASN A 182 11.48 -1.79 -2.92
CA ASN A 182 10.93 -1.88 -4.27
C ASN A 182 12.00 -1.90 -5.37
N PHE A 183 13.27 -1.95 -5.00
CA PHE A 183 14.44 -1.93 -5.89
C PHE A 183 15.54 -2.85 -5.35
N VAL A 184 16.40 -3.32 -6.25
CA VAL A 184 17.53 -4.19 -5.92
C VAL A 184 18.58 -3.39 -5.13
N THR A 185 18.97 -3.94 -3.99
CA THR A 185 20.07 -3.45 -3.17
C THR A 185 21.28 -4.39 -3.25
N SER A 186 22.43 -3.98 -2.71
CA SER A 186 23.62 -4.84 -2.62
C SER A 186 23.41 -6.06 -1.71
N TYR A 187 22.44 -6.02 -0.82
CA TYR A 187 22.04 -7.11 0.06
C TYR A 187 20.71 -7.69 -0.41
N ARG A 188 20.71 -9.02 -0.72
CA ARG A 188 19.51 -9.73 -1.21
C ARG A 188 18.36 -9.77 -0.18
N GLY A 189 18.59 -9.37 1.06
CA GLY A 189 17.60 -9.46 2.13
C GLY A 189 17.48 -10.87 2.72
N PRO A 190 16.62 -11.05 3.73
CA PRO A 190 16.37 -12.35 4.34
C PRO A 190 15.63 -13.29 3.41
N GLU A 191 15.84 -14.59 3.63
CA GLU A 191 15.05 -15.66 3.02
C GLU A 191 13.61 -15.61 3.53
N LEU A 192 12.67 -15.70 2.60
CA LEU A 192 11.25 -15.76 2.89
C LEU A 192 10.89 -17.15 3.43
N ARG A 193 10.21 -17.17 4.56
CA ARG A 193 9.83 -18.40 5.24
C ARG A 193 8.34 -18.40 5.54
N ARG A 194 7.72 -19.57 5.50
CA ARG A 194 6.32 -19.78 5.90
C ARG A 194 5.99 -19.08 7.22
N GLY A 195 4.88 -18.39 7.25
CA GLY A 195 4.40 -17.61 8.39
C GLY A 195 4.91 -16.17 8.43
N MET A 196 5.79 -15.75 7.53
CA MET A 196 6.11 -14.34 7.36
C MET A 196 4.91 -13.62 6.75
N THR A 197 4.61 -12.42 7.25
CA THR A 197 3.58 -11.52 6.73
C THR A 197 4.23 -10.18 6.46
N ILE A 198 4.09 -9.70 5.23
CA ILE A 198 4.78 -8.52 4.72
C ILE A 198 3.83 -7.62 3.93
N ALA A 199 4.04 -6.32 4.00
CA ALA A 199 3.49 -5.34 3.08
C ALA A 199 4.40 -5.28 1.85
N ILE A 200 3.82 -5.52 0.68
CA ILE A 200 4.47 -5.32 -0.62
C ILE A 200 3.78 -4.12 -1.24
N GLU A 201 4.53 -3.02 -1.40
CA GLU A 201 3.95 -1.70 -1.66
C GLU A 201 4.78 -0.92 -2.69
N PRO A 202 4.72 -1.27 -3.98
CA PRO A 202 5.35 -0.45 -5.02
C PRO A 202 4.85 0.99 -4.96
N MET A 203 5.81 1.92 -4.87
CA MET A 203 5.63 3.34 -5.05
C MET A 203 6.41 3.75 -6.29
N ILE A 204 5.70 4.17 -7.34
CA ILE A 204 6.30 4.49 -8.64
C ILE A 204 5.87 5.87 -9.12
N THR A 205 6.67 6.47 -10.00
CA THR A 205 6.41 7.80 -10.53
C THR A 205 6.69 7.89 -12.03
N THR A 206 6.02 8.82 -12.71
CA THR A 206 6.25 9.11 -14.14
C THR A 206 7.56 9.86 -14.39
N GLY A 207 8.16 10.47 -13.36
CA GLY A 207 9.36 11.28 -13.44
C GLY A 207 10.55 10.72 -12.65
N ALA A 208 11.32 11.62 -12.05
CA ALA A 208 12.48 11.27 -11.24
C ALA A 208 12.09 10.64 -9.88
N PRO A 209 12.90 9.73 -9.33
CA PRO A 209 12.56 9.01 -8.09
C PRO A 209 12.75 9.83 -6.81
N ASP A 210 13.20 11.08 -6.94
CA ASP A 210 13.51 11.93 -5.80
C ASP A 210 12.24 12.48 -5.16
N VAL A 211 12.20 12.45 -3.82
CA VAL A 211 11.05 12.93 -3.05
C VAL A 211 11.48 13.90 -1.97
N PHE A 212 10.54 14.70 -1.48
CA PHE A 212 10.73 15.57 -0.33
C PHE A 212 9.56 15.43 0.66
N ILE A 213 9.79 15.79 1.91
CA ILE A 213 8.79 15.81 2.97
C ILE A 213 8.29 17.25 3.10
N HIS A 214 6.97 17.43 3.15
CA HIS A 214 6.33 18.71 3.40
C HIS A 214 6.54 19.21 4.84
N ASP A 215 6.23 20.49 5.08
CA ASP A 215 6.34 21.14 6.40
C ASP A 215 5.44 20.50 7.48
N ASP A 216 4.46 19.68 7.07
CA ASP A 216 3.61 18.90 7.98
C ASP A 216 4.31 17.67 8.58
N GLU A 217 5.58 17.43 8.20
CA GLU A 217 6.44 16.33 8.64
C GLU A 217 5.97 14.93 8.24
N TRP A 218 4.89 14.82 7.41
CA TRP A 218 4.29 13.56 6.99
C TRP A 218 4.20 13.40 5.48
N THR A 219 3.57 14.36 4.82
CA THR A 219 3.28 14.27 3.37
C THR A 219 4.56 14.20 2.56
N ILE A 220 4.71 13.12 1.78
CA ILE A 220 5.87 12.88 0.92
C ILE A 220 5.42 13.04 -0.53
N ALA A 221 6.09 13.93 -1.28
CA ALA A 221 5.78 14.23 -2.67
C ALA A 221 7.01 14.13 -3.57
N THR A 222 6.81 13.96 -4.90
CA THR A 222 7.88 13.99 -5.88
C THR A 222 8.47 15.39 -6.01
N VAL A 223 9.79 15.50 -6.14
CA VAL A 223 10.49 16.79 -6.26
C VAL A 223 10.10 17.50 -7.55
N ASP A 224 9.94 16.76 -8.63
CA ASP A 224 9.64 17.28 -9.97
C ASP A 224 8.13 17.43 -10.26
N ARG A 225 7.27 17.16 -9.27
CA ARG A 225 5.81 17.21 -9.40
C ARG A 225 5.21 16.22 -10.38
N SER A 226 5.95 15.18 -10.73
CA SER A 226 5.46 14.09 -11.55
C SER A 226 4.43 13.24 -10.80
N LEU A 227 3.49 12.62 -11.53
CA LEU A 227 2.48 11.76 -10.95
C LEU A 227 3.11 10.56 -10.25
N ALA A 228 2.57 10.19 -9.10
CA ALA A 228 2.97 9.01 -8.35
C ALA A 228 1.77 8.08 -8.10
N ALA A 229 2.04 6.78 -8.05
CA ALA A 229 1.06 5.76 -7.68
C ALA A 229 1.64 4.88 -6.57
N HIS A 230 0.78 4.53 -5.63
CA HIS A 230 1.05 3.63 -4.53
C HIS A 230 -0.02 2.54 -4.49
N LEU A 231 0.39 1.29 -4.68
CA LEU A 231 -0.47 0.12 -4.49
C LEU A 231 0.18 -0.83 -3.50
N GLU A 232 -0.63 -1.44 -2.64
CA GLU A 232 -0.12 -2.29 -1.57
C GLU A 232 -1.06 -3.42 -1.24
N HIS A 233 -0.46 -4.55 -0.85
CA HIS A 233 -1.15 -5.62 -0.15
C HIS A 233 -0.34 -6.18 1.03
N THR A 234 -1.04 -6.52 2.11
CA THR A 234 -0.52 -7.44 3.12
C THR A 234 -0.55 -8.87 2.57
N VAL A 235 0.61 -9.52 2.52
CA VAL A 235 0.81 -10.86 1.96
C VAL A 235 1.40 -11.80 3.00
N ALA A 236 0.82 -12.99 3.13
CA ALA A 236 1.39 -14.08 3.92
C ALA A 236 2.14 -15.07 3.03
N VAL A 237 3.36 -15.44 3.44
CA VAL A 237 4.12 -16.53 2.82
C VAL A 237 3.58 -17.86 3.35
N THR A 238 2.98 -18.69 2.48
CA THR A 238 2.41 -20.00 2.83
C THR A 238 3.12 -21.15 2.13
N GLU A 239 2.71 -22.39 2.40
CA GLU A 239 3.22 -23.57 1.69
C GLU A 239 2.74 -23.63 0.24
N GLU A 240 1.49 -23.20 0.01
CA GLU A 240 0.89 -23.19 -1.32
C GLU A 240 1.35 -21.98 -2.18
N GLY A 241 2.06 -21.03 -1.57
CA GLY A 241 2.53 -19.80 -2.22
C GLY A 241 2.08 -18.54 -1.47
N PRO A 242 2.18 -17.37 -2.09
CA PRO A 242 1.75 -16.12 -1.49
C PRO A 242 0.23 -16.07 -1.34
N ARG A 243 -0.23 -15.65 -0.16
CA ARG A 243 -1.65 -15.42 0.12
C ARG A 243 -1.87 -13.94 0.42
N VAL A 244 -2.60 -13.27 -0.44
CA VAL A 244 -3.04 -11.88 -0.21
C VAL A 244 -4.10 -11.87 0.89
N LEU A 245 -3.86 -11.12 1.96
CA LEU A 245 -4.77 -11.03 3.09
C LEU A 245 -5.77 -9.87 2.99
N THR A 246 -5.46 -8.87 2.17
CA THR A 246 -6.22 -7.62 2.00
C THR A 246 -7.01 -7.57 0.69
N SER A 247 -7.39 -8.70 0.13
CA SER A 247 -8.29 -8.78 -1.02
C SER A 247 -9.72 -9.08 -0.58
N ALA A 248 -10.71 -8.61 -1.35
CA ALA A 248 -12.14 -8.87 -1.10
C ALA A 248 -12.52 -10.36 -1.22
N ALA A 249 -11.77 -11.13 -2.01
CA ALA A 249 -11.86 -12.58 -2.13
C ALA A 249 -10.50 -13.22 -1.84
N PRO A 250 -10.41 -14.46 -1.32
CA PRO A 250 -9.13 -15.14 -1.14
C PRO A 250 -8.46 -15.33 -2.51
N VAL A 251 -7.43 -14.53 -2.79
CA VAL A 251 -6.61 -14.70 -3.99
C VAL A 251 -5.40 -15.53 -3.62
N LEU A 252 -5.40 -16.80 -4.03
CA LEU A 252 -4.20 -17.62 -4.13
C LEU A 252 -3.58 -17.34 -5.50
N VAL A 253 -2.44 -16.67 -5.53
CA VAL A 253 -1.66 -16.51 -6.76
C VAL A 253 -1.01 -17.88 -7.06
N ARG A 254 -1.48 -18.54 -8.11
CA ARG A 254 -1.01 -19.87 -8.54
C ARG A 254 0.27 -19.78 -9.35
#